data_7349a9471dc4a2d0224f60be6c8325a5
#
_entry.id   7349a9471dc4a2d0224f60be6c8325a5
#
_cell.length_a   1.000
_cell.length_b   1.000
_cell.length_c   1.000
_cell.angle_alpha   90.00
_cell.angle_beta   90.00
_cell.angle_gamma   90.00
#
_symmetry.space_group_name_H-M   'P 1'
#
loop_
_entity.id
_entity.type
_entity.pdbx_description
1 polymer ?
#
loop_
_entity_poly.entity_id
_entity_poly.type
_entity_poly.pdbx_seq_one_letter_code
_entity_poly.pdbx_strand_id
1 'polypeptide(L)'
;ILVNDGSKQENLHYFTDAAAAHPEIHLIHHEVNRGKGAALKTAFRWFLDNCPEGVGVVTVDGDNQHHPEDTRACCEHMLETDRITLGCRDFSLPHVPPRSRFGNRTTSGVFKLFCGITLSDTQTGLRAFPRDTLELMAQVGGDRFEYETNVLLAMKTNDLPFDEVKIRTVYIEENKSSHFHWLKDSWRIYKLILAHFFRYTLSSLFCAGVDAGMFALFDHLLAGSQAAVHDTVPYVLARVISSLLNFIINHRMVFQSKEKTGKALLRYYAVAVPQLLVHLHVGAVQGADGEGAVHHE
;
A
#
# COMPACT_ATOMS: atom_id res chain seq x y z
N ILE A 1 21.85 -4.80 -16.28
CA ILE A 1 22.47 -3.97 -15.22
C ILE A 1 22.68 -4.87 -14.01
N LEU A 2 23.89 -4.99 -13.53
CA LEU A 2 24.28 -5.73 -12.34
C LEU A 2 24.71 -4.72 -11.26
N VAL A 3 24.01 -4.66 -10.14
CA VAL A 3 24.36 -3.74 -9.06
C VAL A 3 24.96 -4.51 -7.90
N ASN A 4 26.23 -4.23 -7.60
CA ASN A 4 26.89 -4.70 -6.39
C ASN A 4 26.63 -3.70 -5.25
N ASP A 5 25.78 -4.06 -4.31
CA ASP A 5 25.36 -3.21 -3.18
C ASP A 5 26.32 -3.41 -1.97
N GLY A 6 27.57 -3.07 -2.13
CA GLY A 6 28.57 -3.09 -1.07
C GLY A 6 28.86 -4.49 -0.54
N SER A 7 29.04 -5.47 -1.44
CA SER A 7 29.45 -6.82 -1.08
C SER A 7 30.86 -6.83 -0.49
N LYS A 8 31.15 -7.85 0.31
CA LYS A 8 32.50 -8.04 0.88
C LYS A 8 33.54 -8.18 -0.22
N GLN A 9 34.78 -7.71 0.06
CA GLN A 9 35.90 -7.73 -0.87
C GLN A 9 36.15 -9.13 -1.46
N GLU A 10 36.00 -10.17 -0.66
CA GLU A 10 36.17 -11.57 -1.08
C GLU A 10 35.21 -12.02 -2.17
N ASN A 11 34.05 -11.36 -2.31
CA ASN A 11 33.01 -11.68 -3.26
C ASN A 11 33.02 -10.77 -4.52
N LEU A 12 33.89 -9.76 -4.59
CA LEU A 12 33.84 -8.81 -5.70
C LEU A 12 34.20 -9.48 -7.03
N HIS A 13 35.04 -10.52 -7.00
CA HIS A 13 35.43 -11.25 -8.20
C HIS A 13 34.21 -11.84 -8.95
N TYR A 14 33.15 -12.30 -8.26
CA TYR A 14 31.96 -12.81 -8.93
C TYR A 14 31.31 -11.78 -9.85
N PHE A 15 31.29 -10.52 -9.45
CA PHE A 15 30.75 -9.43 -10.25
C PHE A 15 31.65 -9.04 -11.41
N THR A 16 32.93 -8.93 -11.15
CA THR A 16 33.95 -8.55 -12.19
C THR A 16 34.09 -9.65 -13.22
N ASP A 17 34.15 -10.91 -12.81
CA ASP A 17 34.26 -12.07 -13.71
C ASP A 17 32.97 -12.20 -14.59
N ALA A 18 31.79 -11.99 -14.02
CA ALA A 18 30.56 -11.97 -14.78
C ALA A 18 30.56 -10.86 -15.83
N ALA A 19 30.95 -9.64 -15.45
CA ALA A 19 31.02 -8.51 -16.37
C ALA A 19 32.10 -8.70 -17.45
N ALA A 20 33.24 -9.37 -17.11
CA ALA A 20 34.29 -9.68 -18.07
C ALA A 20 33.84 -10.77 -19.07
N ALA A 21 33.08 -11.77 -18.62
CA ALA A 21 32.58 -12.83 -19.45
C ALA A 21 31.42 -12.37 -20.37
N HIS A 22 30.68 -11.34 -19.97
CA HIS A 22 29.48 -10.82 -20.62
C HIS A 22 29.57 -9.31 -20.80
N PRO A 23 30.13 -8.81 -21.93
CA PRO A 23 30.34 -7.37 -22.16
C PRO A 23 29.06 -6.54 -22.18
N GLU A 24 27.89 -7.17 -22.34
CA GLU A 24 26.58 -6.54 -22.24
C GLU A 24 26.17 -6.20 -20.81
N ILE A 25 26.89 -6.69 -19.79
CA ILE A 25 26.61 -6.40 -18.39
C ILE A 25 27.20 -5.03 -18.01
N HIS A 26 26.33 -4.12 -17.63
CA HIS A 26 26.72 -2.88 -16.96
C HIS A 26 26.79 -3.10 -15.46
N LEU A 27 28.01 -3.16 -14.94
CA LEU A 27 28.29 -3.35 -13.52
C LEU A 27 28.39 -2.02 -12.80
N ILE A 28 27.56 -1.85 -11.75
CA ILE A 28 27.54 -0.66 -10.89
C ILE A 28 27.93 -1.09 -9.47
N HIS A 29 28.81 -0.33 -8.83
CA HIS A 29 29.24 -0.58 -7.46
C HIS A 29 28.75 0.51 -6.51
N HIS A 30 28.15 0.10 -5.40
CA HIS A 30 28.01 0.95 -4.22
C HIS A 30 29.21 0.70 -3.29
N GLU A 31 29.80 1.75 -2.76
CA GLU A 31 30.93 1.66 -1.83
C GLU A 31 30.55 0.95 -0.52
N VAL A 32 29.30 1.13 -0.10
CA VAL A 32 28.73 0.52 1.10
C VAL A 32 27.35 -0.06 0.79
N ASN A 33 26.92 -1.04 1.58
CA ASN A 33 25.58 -1.61 1.45
C ASN A 33 24.51 -0.56 1.77
N ARG A 34 23.75 -0.16 0.76
CA ARG A 34 22.66 0.83 0.83
C ARG A 34 21.30 0.17 0.94
N GLY A 35 21.23 -1.10 0.57
CA GLY A 35 20.02 -1.93 0.60
C GLY A 35 19.40 -2.16 -0.77
N LYS A 36 18.59 -3.22 -0.86
CA LYS A 36 17.95 -3.70 -2.11
C LYS A 36 17.20 -2.59 -2.85
N GLY A 37 16.40 -1.79 -2.13
CA GLY A 37 15.66 -0.68 -2.74
C GLY A 37 16.57 0.38 -3.34
N ALA A 38 17.71 0.71 -2.69
CA ALA A 38 18.69 1.63 -3.24
C ALA A 38 19.35 1.08 -4.51
N ALA A 39 19.66 -0.22 -4.53
CA ALA A 39 20.24 -0.88 -5.71
C ALA A 39 19.27 -0.85 -6.90
N LEU A 40 18.00 -1.17 -6.68
CA LEU A 40 16.96 -1.11 -7.71
C LEU A 40 16.77 0.31 -8.25
N LYS A 41 16.70 1.32 -7.38
CA LYS A 41 16.60 2.72 -7.80
C LYS A 41 17.82 3.18 -8.61
N THR A 42 19.01 2.73 -8.24
CA THR A 42 20.25 3.00 -8.99
C THR A 42 20.17 2.39 -10.39
N ALA A 43 19.71 1.14 -10.51
CA ALA A 43 19.54 0.48 -11.80
C ALA A 43 18.46 1.18 -12.68
N PHE A 44 17.34 1.60 -12.09
CA PHE A 44 16.28 2.30 -12.84
C PHE A 44 16.76 3.65 -13.38
N ARG A 45 17.46 4.45 -12.57
CA ARG A 45 18.03 5.73 -13.02
C ARG A 45 19.04 5.52 -14.13
N TRP A 46 19.98 4.57 -13.94
CA TRP A 46 20.95 4.25 -14.96
C TRP A 46 20.28 3.85 -16.28
N PHE A 47 19.24 3.01 -16.24
CA PHE A 47 18.50 2.61 -17.43
C PHE A 47 17.81 3.79 -18.13
N LEU A 48 17.17 4.66 -17.37
CA LEU A 48 16.49 5.85 -17.91
C LEU A 48 17.50 6.79 -18.61
N ASP A 49 18.70 6.95 -18.04
CA ASP A 49 19.74 7.85 -18.53
C ASP A 49 20.49 7.27 -19.74
N ASN A 50 20.66 5.95 -19.80
CA ASN A 50 21.58 5.33 -20.78
C ASN A 50 20.88 4.48 -21.83
N CYS A 51 19.60 4.14 -21.68
CA CYS A 51 18.84 3.29 -22.60
C CYS A 51 17.60 4.03 -23.14
N PRO A 52 17.75 5.06 -24.00
CA PRO A 52 16.60 5.86 -24.47
C PRO A 52 15.57 5.04 -25.23
N GLU A 53 16.00 4.02 -25.97
CA GLU A 53 15.14 3.11 -26.73
C GLU A 53 14.64 1.91 -25.90
N GLY A 54 15.04 1.80 -24.65
CA GLY A 54 14.65 0.69 -23.79
C GLY A 54 13.17 0.79 -23.41
N VAL A 55 12.43 -0.29 -23.58
CA VAL A 55 10.97 -0.35 -23.38
C VAL A 55 10.55 -0.65 -21.94
N GLY A 56 11.45 -1.19 -21.13
CA GLY A 56 11.17 -1.52 -19.74
C GLY A 56 12.32 -2.26 -19.05
N VAL A 57 12.13 -2.61 -17.79
CA VAL A 57 13.10 -3.29 -16.95
C VAL A 57 12.45 -4.48 -16.26
N VAL A 58 13.13 -5.63 -16.24
CA VAL A 58 12.78 -6.76 -15.38
C VAL A 58 13.79 -6.84 -14.24
N THR A 59 13.29 -6.86 -13.00
CA THR A 59 14.11 -7.04 -11.79
C THR A 59 14.22 -8.52 -11.45
N VAL A 60 15.42 -8.96 -11.08
CA VAL A 60 15.72 -10.36 -10.71
C VAL A 60 16.61 -10.35 -9.48
N ASP A 61 16.31 -11.19 -8.50
CA ASP A 61 17.17 -11.37 -7.33
C ASP A 61 18.41 -12.21 -7.68
N GLY A 62 19.55 -11.86 -7.09
CA GLY A 62 20.82 -12.54 -7.34
C GLY A 62 21.02 -13.85 -6.57
N ASP A 63 19.96 -14.43 -6.00
CA ASP A 63 19.98 -15.64 -5.17
C ASP A 63 19.68 -16.94 -5.94
N ASN A 64 19.56 -16.84 -7.26
CA ASN A 64 19.28 -17.94 -8.17
C ASN A 64 17.90 -18.64 -7.93
N GLN A 65 16.97 -17.95 -7.29
CA GLN A 65 15.61 -18.50 -7.09
C GLN A 65 14.67 -18.23 -8.28
N HIS A 66 15.04 -17.33 -9.19
CA HIS A 66 14.27 -17.01 -10.38
C HIS A 66 14.81 -17.74 -11.62
N HIS A 67 13.96 -18.54 -12.23
CA HIS A 67 14.32 -19.29 -13.43
C HIS A 67 14.31 -18.37 -14.67
N PRO A 68 15.26 -18.51 -15.62
CA PRO A 68 15.31 -17.66 -16.81
C PRO A 68 14.02 -17.65 -17.64
N GLU A 69 13.33 -18.80 -17.74
CA GLU A 69 12.05 -18.89 -18.45
C GLU A 69 10.94 -18.08 -17.76
N ASP A 70 10.91 -18.05 -16.43
CA ASP A 70 9.94 -17.27 -15.66
C ASP A 70 10.22 -15.76 -15.81
N THR A 71 11.50 -15.39 -15.83
CA THR A 71 11.94 -14.02 -16.12
C THR A 71 11.50 -13.58 -17.52
N ARG A 72 11.69 -14.46 -18.50
CA ARG A 72 11.24 -14.24 -19.89
C ARG A 72 9.71 -14.09 -19.96
N ALA A 73 8.96 -14.98 -19.32
CA ALA A 73 7.50 -14.92 -19.33
C ALA A 73 6.97 -13.59 -18.73
N CYS A 74 7.58 -13.10 -17.65
CA CYS A 74 7.23 -11.78 -17.09
C CYS A 74 7.57 -10.64 -18.08
N CYS A 75 8.70 -10.73 -18.77
CA CYS A 75 9.11 -9.75 -19.76
C CYS A 75 8.14 -9.72 -20.95
N GLU A 76 7.85 -10.88 -21.53
CA GLU A 76 6.93 -11.03 -22.67
C GLU A 76 5.53 -10.52 -22.32
N HIS A 77 5.00 -10.89 -21.15
CA HIS A 77 3.71 -10.39 -20.69
C HIS A 77 3.67 -8.86 -20.54
N MET A 78 4.72 -8.27 -19.98
CA MET A 78 4.84 -6.81 -19.88
C MET A 78 4.87 -6.16 -21.28
N LEU A 79 5.61 -6.74 -22.23
CA LEU A 79 5.69 -6.22 -23.61
C LEU A 79 4.37 -6.31 -24.36
N GLU A 80 3.58 -7.36 -24.12
CA GLU A 80 2.28 -7.57 -24.76
C GLU A 80 1.19 -6.66 -24.18
N THR A 81 1.23 -6.39 -22.88
CA THR A 81 0.14 -5.71 -22.17
C THR A 81 0.43 -4.25 -21.84
N ASP A 82 1.70 -3.84 -21.91
CA ASP A 82 2.20 -2.54 -21.42
C ASP A 82 1.81 -2.27 -19.95
N ARG A 83 1.81 -3.35 -19.13
CA ARG A 83 1.43 -3.31 -17.72
C ARG A 83 2.56 -3.83 -16.85
N ILE A 84 2.61 -3.31 -15.60
CA ILE A 84 3.52 -3.86 -14.61
C ILE A 84 3.18 -5.33 -14.40
N THR A 85 4.19 -6.21 -14.50
CA THR A 85 4.00 -7.64 -14.35
C THR A 85 4.74 -8.15 -13.12
N LEU A 86 4.02 -8.86 -12.25
CA LEU A 86 4.55 -9.46 -11.03
C LEU A 86 4.67 -10.97 -11.21
N GLY A 87 5.87 -11.52 -11.08
CA GLY A 87 6.09 -12.96 -11.08
C GLY A 87 5.71 -13.56 -9.73
N CYS A 88 4.57 -14.21 -9.62
CA CYS A 88 3.99 -14.68 -8.37
C CYS A 88 4.19 -16.17 -8.16
N ARG A 89 4.77 -16.54 -7.02
CA ARG A 89 4.95 -17.92 -6.58
C ARG A 89 3.63 -18.55 -6.14
N ASP A 90 3.50 -19.85 -6.33
CA ASP A 90 2.34 -20.59 -5.82
C ASP A 90 2.61 -21.18 -4.44
N PHE A 91 2.08 -20.54 -3.41
CA PHE A 91 2.23 -20.97 -2.01
C PHE A 91 1.30 -22.13 -1.63
N SER A 92 0.43 -22.61 -2.52
CA SER A 92 -0.42 -23.78 -2.26
C SER A 92 0.31 -25.11 -2.46
N LEU A 93 1.46 -25.10 -3.14
CA LEU A 93 2.21 -26.30 -3.49
C LEU A 93 2.72 -27.05 -2.24
N PRO A 94 2.70 -28.40 -2.25
CA PRO A 94 3.05 -29.22 -1.06
C PRO A 94 4.45 -28.97 -0.51
N HIS A 95 5.43 -28.68 -1.38
CA HIS A 95 6.82 -28.45 -1.00
C HIS A 95 7.09 -27.05 -0.39
N VAL A 96 6.09 -26.17 -0.38
CA VAL A 96 6.22 -24.84 0.25
C VAL A 96 6.22 -24.97 1.77
N PRO A 97 7.25 -24.44 2.46
CA PRO A 97 7.31 -24.48 3.91
C PRO A 97 6.07 -23.84 4.55
N PRO A 98 5.46 -24.48 5.59
CA PRO A 98 4.25 -23.96 6.25
C PRO A 98 4.41 -22.50 6.73
N ARG A 99 5.61 -22.15 7.19
CA ARG A 99 5.94 -20.79 7.65
C ARG A 99 5.84 -19.76 6.51
N SER A 100 6.38 -20.08 5.33
CA SER A 100 6.32 -19.21 4.15
C SER A 100 4.88 -19.04 3.68
N ARG A 101 4.11 -20.12 3.65
CA ARG A 101 2.67 -20.11 3.32
C ARG A 101 1.87 -19.23 4.27
N PHE A 102 2.08 -19.41 5.58
CA PHE A 102 1.41 -18.61 6.60
C PHE A 102 1.80 -17.13 6.50
N GLY A 103 3.09 -16.83 6.35
CA GLY A 103 3.61 -15.46 6.21
C GLY A 103 3.01 -14.74 5.00
N ASN A 104 3.04 -15.38 3.82
CA ASN A 104 2.45 -14.79 2.62
C ASN A 104 0.94 -14.58 2.76
N ARG A 105 0.20 -15.58 3.25
CA ARG A 105 -1.25 -15.47 3.43
C ARG A 105 -1.62 -14.33 4.38
N THR A 106 -0.90 -14.19 5.47
CA THR A 106 -1.10 -13.10 6.44
C THR A 106 -0.82 -11.75 5.79
N THR A 107 0.31 -11.60 5.10
CA THR A 107 0.68 -10.34 4.45
C THR A 107 -0.30 -9.98 3.32
N SER A 108 -0.69 -10.94 2.48
CA SER A 108 -1.72 -10.71 1.43
C SER A 108 -3.07 -10.30 2.02
N GLY A 109 -3.47 -10.93 3.15
CA GLY A 109 -4.69 -10.54 3.88
C GLY A 109 -4.62 -9.11 4.43
N VAL A 110 -3.48 -8.72 4.97
CA VAL A 110 -3.23 -7.36 5.47
C VAL A 110 -3.25 -6.34 4.32
N PHE A 111 -2.59 -6.62 3.19
CA PHE A 111 -2.64 -5.77 2.00
C PHE A 111 -4.07 -5.60 1.47
N LYS A 112 -4.83 -6.68 1.40
CA LYS A 112 -6.23 -6.64 0.98
C LYS A 112 -7.09 -5.79 1.92
N LEU A 113 -6.97 -6.00 3.22
CA LEU A 113 -7.80 -5.34 4.23
C LEU A 113 -7.45 -3.85 4.39
N PHE A 114 -6.16 -3.51 4.49
CA PHE A 114 -5.72 -2.15 4.83
C PHE A 114 -5.34 -1.30 3.63
N CYS A 115 -4.92 -1.92 2.52
CA CYS A 115 -4.48 -1.20 1.32
C CYS A 115 -5.44 -1.38 0.13
N GLY A 116 -6.41 -2.31 0.22
CA GLY A 116 -7.32 -2.61 -0.88
C GLY A 116 -6.62 -3.22 -2.10
N ILE A 117 -5.46 -3.88 -1.89
CA ILE A 117 -4.66 -4.52 -2.94
C ILE A 117 -4.80 -6.04 -2.78
N THR A 118 -5.27 -6.72 -3.82
CA THR A 118 -5.32 -8.19 -3.83
C THR A 118 -4.12 -8.71 -4.60
N LEU A 119 -3.24 -9.44 -3.93
CA LEU A 119 -2.03 -10.03 -4.46
C LEU A 119 -1.87 -11.46 -3.95
N SER A 120 -1.41 -12.36 -4.84
CA SER A 120 -1.10 -13.74 -4.47
C SER A 120 0.29 -13.87 -3.83
N ASP A 121 1.25 -13.03 -4.21
CA ASP A 121 2.59 -12.94 -3.63
C ASP A 121 3.00 -11.47 -3.44
N THR A 122 3.07 -11.05 -2.17
CA THR A 122 3.43 -9.67 -1.81
C THR A 122 4.94 -9.42 -1.72
N GLN A 123 5.74 -10.48 -1.79
CA GLN A 123 7.20 -10.43 -1.54
C GLN A 123 8.03 -10.90 -2.74
N THR A 124 7.42 -10.97 -3.93
CA THR A 124 8.17 -11.34 -5.12
C THR A 124 9.17 -10.26 -5.51
N GLY A 125 10.41 -10.67 -5.83
CA GLY A 125 11.46 -9.81 -6.39
C GLY A 125 11.46 -9.77 -7.92
N LEU A 126 10.81 -10.76 -8.56
CA LEU A 126 10.68 -10.81 -10.02
C LEU A 126 9.53 -9.90 -10.47
N ARG A 127 9.88 -8.74 -11.03
CA ARG A 127 8.90 -7.75 -11.48
C ARG A 127 9.35 -7.14 -12.79
N ALA A 128 8.43 -6.99 -13.74
CA ALA A 128 8.67 -6.28 -14.98
C ALA A 128 7.93 -4.94 -14.96
N PHE A 129 8.63 -3.89 -15.34
CA PHE A 129 8.15 -2.51 -15.30
C PHE A 129 8.25 -1.88 -16.68
N PRO A 130 7.16 -1.41 -17.31
CA PRO A 130 7.22 -0.54 -18.49
C PRO A 130 8.02 0.74 -18.21
N ARG A 131 8.66 1.27 -19.25
CA ARG A 131 9.54 2.44 -19.15
C ARG A 131 8.89 3.66 -18.49
N ASP A 132 7.65 3.95 -18.82
CA ASP A 132 6.88 5.09 -18.31
C ASP A 132 6.66 5.06 -16.79
N THR A 133 6.71 3.87 -16.19
CA THR A 133 6.57 3.69 -14.74
C THR A 133 7.88 3.88 -13.97
N LEU A 134 9.05 3.78 -14.63
CA LEU A 134 10.35 3.71 -13.97
C LEU A 134 10.74 5.00 -13.25
N GLU A 135 10.37 6.17 -13.77
CA GLU A 135 10.62 7.45 -13.09
C GLU A 135 9.92 7.49 -11.73
N LEU A 136 8.68 7.04 -11.66
CA LEU A 136 7.96 6.91 -10.39
C LEU A 136 8.63 5.88 -9.48
N MET A 137 8.99 4.71 -10.02
CA MET A 137 9.65 3.65 -9.23
C MET A 137 10.98 4.11 -8.65
N ALA A 138 11.77 4.89 -9.39
CA ALA A 138 13.02 5.47 -8.92
C ALA A 138 12.86 6.50 -7.79
N GLN A 139 11.66 7.07 -7.62
CA GLN A 139 11.32 8.05 -6.58
C GLN A 139 10.61 7.44 -5.37
N VAL A 140 10.17 6.18 -5.43
CA VAL A 140 9.52 5.50 -4.31
C VAL A 140 10.46 5.45 -3.10
N GLY A 141 9.93 5.81 -1.93
CA GLY A 141 10.67 5.80 -0.66
C GLY A 141 11.09 4.40 -0.21
N GLY A 142 12.08 4.36 0.70
CA GLY A 142 12.66 3.13 1.22
C GLY A 142 13.89 2.68 0.43
N ASP A 143 14.92 2.21 1.15
CA ASP A 143 16.19 1.81 0.54
C ASP A 143 16.47 0.31 0.73
N ARG A 144 15.72 -0.36 1.62
CA ARG A 144 15.89 -1.79 1.92
C ARG A 144 14.69 -2.60 1.44
N PHE A 145 14.32 -3.66 2.15
CA PHE A 145 13.20 -4.55 1.77
C PHE A 145 11.82 -3.87 1.79
N GLU A 146 11.67 -2.81 2.61
CA GLU A 146 10.43 -2.01 2.61
C GLU A 146 10.14 -1.32 1.27
N TYR A 147 11.14 -1.13 0.42
CA TYR A 147 10.97 -0.56 -0.91
C TYR A 147 9.98 -1.36 -1.76
N GLU A 148 10.06 -2.69 -1.75
CA GLU A 148 9.17 -3.55 -2.52
C GLU A 148 7.70 -3.41 -2.10
N THR A 149 7.48 -3.22 -0.79
CA THR A 149 6.16 -2.89 -0.22
C THR A 149 5.69 -1.51 -0.67
N ASN A 150 6.59 -0.52 -0.60
CA ASN A 150 6.28 0.86 -1.03
C ASN A 150 5.96 0.94 -2.52
N VAL A 151 6.59 0.13 -3.37
CA VAL A 151 6.26 0.01 -4.79
C VAL A 151 4.81 -0.45 -4.97
N LEU A 152 4.37 -1.50 -4.27
CA LEU A 152 2.98 -1.97 -4.34
C LEU A 152 1.98 -0.89 -3.90
N LEU A 153 2.31 -0.14 -2.85
CA LEU A 153 1.50 0.99 -2.40
C LEU A 153 1.49 2.15 -3.41
N ALA A 154 2.64 2.44 -4.02
CA ALA A 154 2.77 3.47 -5.05
C ALA A 154 1.97 3.10 -6.31
N MET A 155 1.99 1.84 -6.73
CA MET A 155 1.16 1.34 -7.83
C MET A 155 -0.32 1.61 -7.55
N LYS A 156 -0.81 1.28 -6.34
CA LYS A 156 -2.19 1.54 -5.93
C LYS A 156 -2.53 3.03 -5.87
N THR A 157 -1.66 3.83 -5.27
CA THR A 157 -1.89 5.28 -5.11
C THR A 157 -1.92 6.04 -6.44
N ASN A 158 -1.21 5.53 -7.45
CA ASN A 158 -1.16 6.11 -8.78
C ASN A 158 -2.06 5.40 -9.79
N ASP A 159 -2.92 4.46 -9.34
CA ASP A 159 -3.81 3.65 -10.17
C ASP A 159 -3.09 2.95 -11.33
N LEU A 160 -1.84 2.52 -11.11
CA LEU A 160 -1.08 1.79 -12.12
C LEU A 160 -1.62 0.36 -12.26
N PRO A 161 -1.99 -0.04 -13.49
CA PRO A 161 -2.44 -1.41 -13.74
C PRO A 161 -1.28 -2.38 -13.61
N PHE A 162 -1.55 -3.54 -13.04
CA PHE A 162 -0.59 -4.63 -12.95
C PHE A 162 -1.26 -5.99 -13.16
N ASP A 163 -0.47 -6.95 -13.58
CA ASP A 163 -0.87 -8.34 -13.77
C ASP A 163 0.05 -9.28 -13.00
N GLU A 164 -0.47 -10.46 -12.65
CA GLU A 164 0.29 -11.53 -12.00
C GLU A 164 0.55 -12.67 -12.99
N VAL A 165 1.81 -13.04 -13.15
CA VAL A 165 2.25 -14.20 -13.92
C VAL A 165 2.73 -15.27 -12.93
N LYS A 166 2.20 -16.50 -13.05
CA LYS A 166 2.65 -17.61 -12.20
C LYS A 166 4.06 -18.02 -12.57
N ILE A 167 4.92 -18.08 -11.57
CA ILE A 167 6.31 -18.52 -11.68
C ILE A 167 6.57 -19.75 -10.81
N ARG A 168 7.68 -20.42 -11.08
CA ARG A 168 8.14 -21.57 -10.27
C ARG A 168 8.46 -21.12 -8.86
N THR A 169 8.09 -21.94 -7.90
CA THR A 169 8.41 -21.71 -6.50
C THR A 169 9.63 -22.54 -6.15
N VAL A 170 10.79 -21.89 -6.15
CA VAL A 170 12.09 -22.54 -5.89
C VAL A 170 12.55 -22.17 -4.49
N TYR A 171 12.89 -23.18 -3.68
CA TYR A 171 13.52 -23.00 -2.38
C TYR A 171 14.91 -23.67 -2.42
N ILE A 172 15.96 -22.86 -2.26
CA ILE A 172 17.35 -23.32 -2.17
C ILE A 172 17.71 -23.40 -0.68
N GLU A 173 18.16 -24.57 -0.23
CA GLU A 173 18.61 -24.82 1.16
C GLU A 173 17.68 -24.24 2.25
N GLU A 174 16.37 -24.43 2.11
CA GLU A 174 15.37 -23.92 3.06
C GLU A 174 15.48 -22.40 3.31
N ASN A 175 15.93 -21.62 2.33
CA ASN A 175 16.17 -20.17 2.42
C ASN A 175 17.26 -19.75 3.42
N LYS A 176 18.25 -20.59 3.69
CA LYS A 176 19.40 -20.24 4.56
C LYS A 176 20.23 -19.06 4.02
N SER A 177 20.20 -18.82 2.72
CA SER A 177 20.87 -17.69 2.05
C SER A 177 20.08 -16.37 2.12
N SER A 178 18.85 -16.39 2.63
CA SER A 178 18.03 -15.16 2.70
C SER A 178 18.58 -14.19 3.75
N HIS A 179 18.95 -13.00 3.33
CA HIS A 179 19.31 -11.87 4.21
C HIS A 179 18.09 -11.19 4.87
N PHE A 180 16.89 -11.74 4.68
CA PHE A 180 15.66 -11.24 5.28
C PHE A 180 15.59 -11.58 6.77
N HIS A 181 15.74 -10.56 7.61
CA HIS A 181 15.55 -10.69 9.05
C HIS A 181 14.06 -10.64 9.39
N TRP A 182 13.41 -11.80 9.46
CA TRP A 182 11.96 -11.95 9.56
C TRP A 182 11.29 -11.06 10.63
N LEU A 183 11.91 -10.81 11.79
CA LEU A 183 11.37 -9.92 12.81
C LEU A 183 11.53 -8.44 12.43
N LYS A 184 12.74 -8.02 12.05
CA LYS A 184 13.05 -6.60 11.78
C LYS A 184 12.40 -6.12 10.50
N ASP A 185 12.46 -6.91 9.44
CA ASP A 185 11.96 -6.51 8.13
C ASP A 185 10.43 -6.64 8.08
N SER A 186 9.85 -7.69 8.69
CA SER A 186 8.38 -7.76 8.89
C SER A 186 7.87 -6.57 9.71
N TRP A 187 8.56 -6.20 10.81
CA TRP A 187 8.16 -5.04 11.60
C TRP A 187 8.17 -3.74 10.79
N ARG A 188 9.17 -3.53 9.93
CA ARG A 188 9.21 -2.36 9.03
C ARG A 188 8.03 -2.34 8.07
N ILE A 189 7.71 -3.48 7.46
CA ILE A 189 6.57 -3.63 6.56
C ILE A 189 5.26 -3.36 7.30
N TYR A 190 5.03 -4.02 8.45
CA TYR A 190 3.82 -3.84 9.24
C TYR A 190 3.69 -2.43 9.79
N LYS A 191 4.78 -1.82 10.26
CA LYS A 191 4.79 -0.42 10.71
C LYS A 191 4.32 0.52 9.61
N LEU A 192 4.75 0.30 8.37
CA LEU A 192 4.34 1.10 7.22
C LEU A 192 2.84 0.97 6.97
N ILE A 193 2.33 -0.25 6.90
CA ILE A 193 0.90 -0.52 6.66
C ILE A 193 0.04 -0.01 7.83
N LEU A 194 0.47 -0.28 9.06
CA LEU A 194 -0.22 0.16 10.28
C LEU A 194 -0.18 1.69 10.44
N ALA A 195 0.88 2.37 9.96
CA ALA A 195 0.93 3.83 10.00
C ALA A 195 -0.23 4.48 9.25
N HIS A 196 -0.64 3.93 8.11
CA HIS A 196 -1.82 4.39 7.39
C HIS A 196 -3.11 4.13 8.17
N PHE A 197 -3.24 2.95 8.77
CA PHE A 197 -4.37 2.60 9.62
C PHE A 197 -4.46 3.51 10.85
N PHE A 198 -3.34 3.73 11.56
CA PHE A 198 -3.32 4.62 12.73
C PHE A 198 -3.65 6.06 12.36
N ARG A 199 -3.14 6.58 11.23
CA ARG A 199 -3.50 7.92 10.76
C ARG A 199 -5.01 8.04 10.53
N TYR A 200 -5.61 7.05 9.87
CA TYR A 200 -7.05 7.00 9.65
C TYR A 200 -7.84 6.92 10.97
N THR A 201 -7.44 6.03 11.89
CA THR A 201 -8.10 5.85 13.19
C THR A 201 -7.99 7.12 14.04
N LEU A 202 -6.80 7.73 14.13
CA LEU A 202 -6.60 8.99 14.88
C LEU A 202 -7.43 10.13 14.28
N SER A 203 -7.47 10.24 12.95
CA SER A 203 -8.32 11.22 12.25
C SER A 203 -9.80 11.02 12.61
N SER A 204 -10.28 9.78 12.59
CA SER A 204 -11.67 9.45 12.92
C SER A 204 -12.00 9.73 14.38
N LEU A 205 -11.12 9.38 15.32
CA LEU A 205 -11.28 9.69 16.75
C LEU A 205 -11.27 11.21 17.01
N PHE A 206 -10.37 11.94 16.36
CA PHE A 206 -10.34 13.39 16.44
C PHE A 206 -11.66 14.00 15.94
N CYS A 207 -12.16 13.57 14.79
CA CYS A 207 -13.43 14.06 14.26
C CYS A 207 -14.63 13.68 15.14
N ALA A 208 -14.61 12.52 15.80
CA ALA A 208 -15.62 12.14 16.78
C ALA A 208 -15.57 13.04 18.01
N GLY A 209 -14.39 13.41 18.49
CA GLY A 209 -14.22 14.39 19.55
C GLY A 209 -14.74 15.78 19.18
N VAL A 210 -14.47 16.22 17.94
CA VAL A 210 -15.01 17.49 17.40
C VAL A 210 -16.54 17.40 17.30
N ASP A 211 -17.11 16.29 16.84
CA ASP A 211 -18.54 16.07 16.76
C ASP A 211 -19.22 16.23 18.14
N ALA A 212 -18.69 15.53 19.15
CA ALA A 212 -19.18 15.62 20.53
C ALA A 212 -19.05 17.02 21.14
N GLY A 213 -17.91 17.68 20.91
CA GLY A 213 -17.67 19.04 21.39
C GLY A 213 -18.58 20.07 20.72
N MET A 214 -18.78 19.99 19.42
CA MET A 214 -19.70 20.87 18.68
C MET A 214 -21.16 20.63 19.07
N PHE A 215 -21.54 19.36 19.27
CA PHE A 215 -22.86 19.04 19.78
C PHE A 215 -23.10 19.71 21.15
N ALA A 216 -22.20 19.52 22.12
CA ALA A 216 -22.33 20.13 23.45
C ALA A 216 -22.34 21.67 23.41
N LEU A 217 -21.57 22.28 22.52
CA LEU A 217 -21.56 23.74 22.32
C LEU A 217 -22.91 24.23 21.77
N PHE A 218 -23.43 23.60 20.70
CA PHE A 218 -24.70 24.01 20.13
C PHE A 218 -25.89 23.70 21.03
N ASP A 219 -25.88 22.60 21.76
CA ASP A 219 -26.85 22.26 22.78
C ASP A 219 -26.91 23.35 23.85
N HIS A 220 -25.78 23.77 24.38
CA HIS A 220 -25.68 24.86 25.36
C HIS A 220 -26.18 26.22 24.81
N LEU A 221 -25.80 26.54 23.55
CA LEU A 221 -26.20 27.81 22.91
C LEU A 221 -27.69 27.89 22.62
N LEU A 222 -28.33 26.75 22.37
CA LEU A 222 -29.76 26.64 22.02
C LEU A 222 -30.64 26.23 23.18
N ALA A 223 -30.12 26.14 24.38
CA ALA A 223 -30.86 25.70 25.61
C ALA A 223 -32.13 26.48 25.93
N GLY A 224 -32.34 27.68 25.39
CA GLY A 224 -33.54 28.49 25.52
C GLY A 224 -34.50 28.43 24.36
N SER A 225 -34.24 27.59 23.33
CA SER A 225 -35.07 27.49 22.13
C SER A 225 -36.21 26.48 22.27
N GLN A 226 -37.14 26.45 21.28
CA GLN A 226 -38.23 25.46 21.26
C GLN A 226 -37.64 24.04 21.24
N ALA A 227 -38.30 23.09 21.94
CA ALA A 227 -37.82 21.72 22.13
C ALA A 227 -37.41 21.03 20.81
N ALA A 228 -38.23 21.11 19.76
CA ALA A 228 -37.92 20.52 18.46
C ALA A 228 -36.66 21.09 17.80
N VAL A 229 -36.30 22.36 18.05
CA VAL A 229 -35.07 23.01 17.57
C VAL A 229 -33.91 22.59 18.43
N HIS A 230 -34.08 22.54 19.73
CA HIS A 230 -33.07 22.15 20.69
C HIS A 230 -32.58 20.70 20.47
N ASP A 231 -33.46 19.76 20.21
CA ASP A 231 -33.12 18.34 20.09
C ASP A 231 -32.46 17.95 18.75
N THR A 232 -32.82 18.65 17.66
CA THR A 232 -32.40 18.25 16.32
C THR A 232 -31.27 19.11 15.76
N VAL A 233 -31.30 20.43 15.95
CA VAL A 233 -30.38 21.36 15.28
C VAL A 233 -28.92 21.20 15.76
N PRO A 234 -28.62 21.08 17.05
CA PRO A 234 -27.26 20.84 17.53
C PRO A 234 -26.62 19.59 16.91
N TYR A 235 -27.40 18.51 16.85
CA TYR A 235 -26.93 17.24 16.28
C TYR A 235 -26.60 17.36 14.80
N VAL A 236 -27.49 17.96 13.99
CA VAL A 236 -27.28 18.11 12.56
C VAL A 236 -26.09 19.03 12.26
N LEU A 237 -25.98 20.17 12.96
CA LEU A 237 -24.87 21.11 12.76
C LEU A 237 -23.53 20.50 13.16
N ALA A 238 -23.45 19.84 14.31
CA ALA A 238 -22.24 19.14 14.73
C ALA A 238 -21.80 18.09 13.69
N ARG A 239 -22.74 17.29 13.22
CA ARG A 239 -22.49 16.23 12.23
C ARG A 239 -22.04 16.78 10.87
N VAL A 240 -22.61 17.87 10.40
CA VAL A 240 -22.20 18.53 9.14
C VAL A 240 -20.75 19.02 9.26
N ILE A 241 -20.42 19.72 10.36
CA ILE A 241 -19.07 20.26 10.57
C ILE A 241 -18.04 19.14 10.73
N SER A 242 -18.33 18.13 11.57
CA SER A 242 -17.41 17.02 11.82
C SER A 242 -17.21 16.16 10.55
N SER A 243 -18.27 15.92 9.76
CA SER A 243 -18.16 15.16 8.52
C SER A 243 -17.34 15.89 7.45
N LEU A 244 -17.49 17.20 7.32
CA LEU A 244 -16.70 18.01 6.39
C LEU A 244 -15.22 18.02 6.80
N LEU A 245 -14.95 18.18 8.10
CA LEU A 245 -13.60 18.11 8.64
C LEU A 245 -12.97 16.75 8.41
N ASN A 246 -13.71 15.66 8.68
CA ASN A 246 -13.27 14.29 8.43
C ASN A 246 -12.95 14.05 6.95
N PHE A 247 -13.80 14.54 6.04
CA PHE A 247 -13.52 14.48 4.61
C PHE A 247 -12.22 15.20 4.24
N ILE A 248 -12.01 16.44 4.71
CA ILE A 248 -10.81 17.23 4.39
C ILE A 248 -9.55 16.55 4.91
N ILE A 249 -9.55 16.09 6.17
CA ILE A 249 -8.40 15.44 6.78
C ILE A 249 -8.08 14.13 6.02
N ASN A 250 -9.09 13.29 5.77
CA ASN A 250 -8.87 12.02 5.08
C ASN A 250 -8.43 12.23 3.63
N HIS A 251 -9.07 13.12 2.88
CA HIS A 251 -8.72 13.38 1.48
C HIS A 251 -7.30 13.94 1.32
N ARG A 252 -6.90 14.91 2.16
CA ARG A 252 -5.60 15.61 2.01
C ARG A 252 -4.46 14.98 2.81
N MET A 253 -4.71 14.50 4.03
CA MET A 253 -3.65 14.10 4.96
C MET A 253 -3.49 12.58 5.09
N VAL A 254 -4.59 11.84 5.08
CA VAL A 254 -4.54 10.38 5.27
C VAL A 254 -4.28 9.66 3.95
N PHE A 255 -5.12 9.90 2.93
CA PHE A 255 -5.05 9.20 1.65
C PHE A 255 -4.26 9.96 0.58
N GLN A 256 -3.96 11.25 0.78
CA GLN A 256 -3.26 12.12 -0.17
C GLN A 256 -3.80 11.95 -1.61
N SER A 257 -5.13 11.86 -1.73
CA SER A 257 -5.82 11.51 -2.96
C SER A 257 -5.61 12.56 -4.04
N LYS A 258 -5.25 12.11 -5.25
CA LYS A 258 -5.13 12.95 -6.46
C LYS A 258 -6.48 13.13 -7.17
N GLU A 259 -7.54 12.47 -6.72
CA GLU A 259 -8.88 12.60 -7.31
C GLU A 259 -9.40 14.04 -7.12
N LYS A 260 -10.12 14.55 -8.12
CA LYS A 260 -10.75 15.88 -8.04
C LYS A 260 -11.65 15.96 -6.80
N THR A 261 -11.41 16.94 -5.94
CA THR A 261 -12.09 17.10 -4.64
C THR A 261 -13.60 17.02 -4.74
N GLY A 262 -14.22 17.57 -5.79
CA GLY A 262 -15.67 17.52 -5.97
C GLY A 262 -16.22 16.10 -6.19
N LYS A 263 -15.51 15.25 -6.96
CA LYS A 263 -15.91 13.87 -7.20
C LYS A 263 -15.74 13.01 -5.95
N ALA A 264 -14.64 13.21 -5.22
CA ALA A 264 -14.40 12.55 -3.95
C ALA A 264 -15.44 12.94 -2.89
N LEU A 265 -15.79 14.24 -2.83
CA LEU A 265 -16.80 14.77 -1.93
C LEU A 265 -18.19 14.17 -2.21
N LEU A 266 -18.57 14.07 -3.48
CA LEU A 266 -19.85 13.47 -3.88
C LEU A 266 -19.94 12.01 -3.42
N ARG A 267 -18.89 11.22 -3.61
CA ARG A 267 -18.84 9.81 -3.16
C ARG A 267 -18.90 9.70 -1.65
N TYR A 268 -18.20 10.58 -0.94
CA TYR A 268 -18.20 10.60 0.52
C TYR A 268 -19.61 10.87 1.05
N TYR A 269 -20.30 11.90 0.57
CA TYR A 269 -21.64 12.25 1.02
C TYR A 269 -22.72 11.30 0.52
N ALA A 270 -22.52 10.59 -0.58
CA ALA A 270 -23.39 9.49 -1.00
C ALA A 270 -23.50 8.37 0.05
N VAL A 271 -22.50 8.23 0.93
CA VAL A 271 -22.53 7.28 2.06
C VAL A 271 -22.93 7.98 3.37
N ALA A 272 -22.40 9.17 3.63
CA ALA A 272 -22.60 9.88 4.89
C ALA A 272 -24.04 10.35 5.11
N VAL A 273 -24.73 10.82 4.04
CA VAL A 273 -26.12 11.30 4.13
C VAL A 273 -27.11 10.19 4.48
N PRO A 274 -27.09 9.01 3.82
CA PRO A 274 -27.96 7.89 4.25
C PRO A 274 -27.71 7.47 5.70
N GLN A 275 -26.47 7.45 6.17
CA GLN A 275 -26.15 7.14 7.57
C GLN A 275 -26.75 8.16 8.54
N LEU A 276 -26.68 9.45 8.22
CA LEU A 276 -27.31 10.51 9.02
C LEU A 276 -28.81 10.32 9.09
N LEU A 277 -29.47 10.05 7.97
CA LEU A 277 -30.93 9.86 7.91
C LEU A 277 -31.38 8.65 8.72
N VAL A 278 -30.65 7.55 8.66
CA VAL A 278 -30.94 6.36 9.49
C VAL A 278 -30.82 6.69 10.98
N HIS A 279 -29.78 7.42 11.37
CA HIS A 279 -29.60 7.82 12.78
C HIS A 279 -30.74 8.72 13.30
N LEU A 280 -31.12 9.70 12.49
CA LEU A 280 -32.27 10.59 12.84
C LEU A 280 -33.58 9.81 12.94
N HIS A 281 -33.81 8.86 12.05
CA HIS A 281 -35.00 8.03 12.09
C HIS A 281 -35.06 7.13 13.33
N VAL A 282 -33.96 6.47 13.67
CA VAL A 282 -33.85 5.62 14.87
C VAL A 282 -34.01 6.44 16.14
N GLY A 283 -33.41 7.64 16.23
CA GLY A 283 -33.58 8.55 17.36
C GLY A 283 -35.02 9.01 17.54
N ALA A 284 -35.72 9.33 16.45
CA ALA A 284 -37.12 9.73 16.48
C ALA A 284 -38.04 8.59 16.97
N VAL A 285 -37.78 7.34 16.56
CA VAL A 285 -38.54 6.16 16.99
C VAL A 285 -38.35 5.89 18.48
N GLN A 286 -37.08 5.94 18.97
CA GLN A 286 -36.77 5.74 20.39
C GLN A 286 -37.36 6.84 21.31
N GLY A 287 -37.41 8.08 20.81
CA GLY A 287 -38.07 9.19 21.54
C GLY A 287 -39.60 8.99 21.66
N ALA A 288 -40.23 8.51 20.60
CA ALA A 288 -41.67 8.25 20.61
C ALA A 288 -42.07 7.08 21.53
N ASP A 289 -41.22 6.04 21.63
CA ASP A 289 -41.43 4.89 22.52
C ASP A 289 -41.22 5.26 24.00
N GLY A 290 -40.36 6.24 24.30
CA GLY A 290 -40.05 6.74 25.65
C GLY A 290 -41.22 7.59 26.23
N GLU A 291 -41.88 8.39 25.41
CA GLU A 291 -43.04 9.19 25.85
C GLU A 291 -44.32 8.37 26.10
N GLY A 292 -44.47 7.21 25.42
CA GLY A 292 -45.59 6.30 25.63
C GLY A 292 -45.57 5.52 26.95
N ALA A 293 -44.41 5.42 27.60
CA ALA A 293 -44.24 4.66 28.85
C ALA A 293 -44.53 5.48 30.13
N VAL A 294 -44.69 6.80 30.04
CA VAL A 294 -44.85 7.68 31.22
C VAL A 294 -46.34 7.98 31.52
N HIS A 295 -47.29 7.54 30.68
CA HIS A 295 -48.72 7.81 30.85
C HIS A 295 -49.54 6.62 31.38
N HIS A 296 -48.92 5.62 32.00
CA HIS A 296 -49.62 4.47 32.63
C HIS A 296 -49.09 4.20 34.05
N GLU A 297 -49.08 5.24 34.95
CA GLU A 297 -49.14 5.06 36.39
C GLU A 297 -50.11 6.04 37.02
#